data_8a58ccb25f37c363c62ab4de54059f27
#
_entry.id   8a58ccb25f37c363c62ab4de54059f27
#
_cell.length_a   1.000
_cell.length_b   1.000
_cell.length_c   1.000
_cell.angle_alpha   90.00
_cell.angle_beta   90.00
_cell.angle_gamma   90.00
#
_symmetry.space_group_name_H-M   'P 1'
#
loop_
_entity.id
_entity.type
_entity.pdbx_description
1 polymer ?
#
loop_
_entity_poly.entity_id
_entity_poly.type
_entity_poly.pdbx_seq_one_letter_code
_entity_poly.pdbx_strand_id
1 'polypeptide(L)'
;MKRIGILTSGGDAPGMNAAIRAVTRTALANDIEVFGIHYGFAGLVAGDIFQMTSETVADKISRGGTFLYSARFPEFKEEEVQLKGIEQLKKHGIDALVVIGGDGSYHGALKLTRHGYNAIGLPGSIDNDIPYTDYTIGFDTACNTAMEAIDKIRDTATSHQRVFVVNVMGRDCGDIAMHVGVATGAEAIVIPEEPYDIKEIAETLKQGFANGKKHGIVVLAEGVMDAEKFKDELLKYGDFDARANVLGHMQRGGSPTMRDRVVASEMGAYAVKLLLEGKGGLAVGMENNKLTHHDILDLFDAKHHGNYALYSLNKDLAK
;
A
#
# COMPACT_ATOMS: atom_id res chain seq x y z
N MET A 1 24.24 16.42 10.35
CA MET A 1 23.89 15.05 9.92
C MET A 1 24.87 14.62 8.85
N LYS A 2 25.46 13.42 8.98
CA LYS A 2 26.46 12.89 8.04
C LYS A 2 26.04 11.54 7.45
N ARG A 3 25.17 10.80 8.14
CA ARG A 3 24.79 9.44 7.77
C ARG A 3 23.29 9.20 7.96
N ILE A 4 22.65 8.62 6.95
CA ILE A 4 21.23 8.23 6.98
C ILE A 4 21.13 6.73 6.79
N GLY A 5 20.30 6.07 7.60
CA GLY A 5 19.87 4.70 7.39
C GLY A 5 18.54 4.64 6.62
N ILE A 6 18.35 3.58 5.84
CA ILE A 6 17.09 3.29 5.15
C ILE A 6 16.70 1.84 5.44
N LEU A 7 15.45 1.62 5.79
CA LEU A 7 14.87 0.28 5.89
C LEU A 7 13.47 0.23 5.28
N THR A 8 13.09 -0.97 4.85
CA THR A 8 11.71 -1.31 4.50
C THR A 8 11.18 -2.31 5.49
N SER A 9 9.93 -2.16 5.93
CA SER A 9 9.32 -2.99 6.97
C SER A 9 7.86 -3.30 6.65
N GLY A 10 7.38 -4.43 7.15
CA GLY A 10 6.00 -4.88 6.93
C GLY A 10 5.82 -5.59 5.59
N GLY A 11 4.68 -5.40 4.95
CA GLY A 11 4.42 -5.91 3.60
C GLY A 11 5.17 -5.11 2.55
N ASP A 12 5.67 -5.80 1.53
CA ASP A 12 6.27 -5.12 0.37
C ASP A 12 5.19 -4.48 -0.52
N ALA A 13 5.60 -3.44 -1.23
CA ALA A 13 4.75 -2.73 -2.17
C ALA A 13 5.55 -2.27 -3.40
N PRO A 14 4.98 -2.32 -4.61
CA PRO A 14 5.65 -1.85 -5.82
C PRO A 14 5.93 -0.34 -5.72
N GLY A 15 7.18 0.07 -5.91
CA GLY A 15 7.59 1.46 -5.72
C GLY A 15 8.51 1.67 -4.51
N MET A 16 8.58 0.73 -3.56
CA MET A 16 9.55 0.81 -2.45
C MET A 16 10.98 0.99 -2.93
N ASN A 17 11.38 0.28 -3.99
CA ASN A 17 12.72 0.43 -4.58
C ASN A 17 12.93 1.82 -5.20
N ALA A 18 11.92 2.44 -5.74
CA ALA A 18 11.99 3.81 -6.25
C ALA A 18 12.19 4.82 -5.11
N ALA A 19 11.50 4.61 -3.97
CA ALA A 19 11.68 5.43 -2.76
C ALA A 19 13.09 5.28 -2.18
N ILE A 20 13.59 4.04 -2.01
CA ILE A 20 14.95 3.77 -1.55
C ILE A 20 15.98 4.48 -2.46
N ARG A 21 15.79 4.36 -3.78
CA ARG A 21 16.66 5.02 -4.76
C ARG A 21 16.64 6.55 -4.60
N ALA A 22 15.48 7.14 -4.43
CA ALA A 22 15.33 8.58 -4.31
C ALA A 22 16.00 9.09 -3.03
N VAL A 23 15.76 8.45 -1.88
CA VAL A 23 16.45 8.78 -0.62
C VAL A 23 17.95 8.68 -0.80
N THR A 24 18.43 7.56 -1.35
CA THR A 24 19.88 7.33 -1.54
C THR A 24 20.52 8.40 -2.41
N ARG A 25 19.97 8.66 -3.59
CA ARG A 25 20.56 9.63 -4.52
C ARG A 25 20.48 11.06 -4.03
N THR A 26 19.36 11.42 -3.39
CA THR A 26 19.22 12.77 -2.82
C THR A 26 20.20 12.99 -1.66
N ALA A 27 20.39 12.00 -0.79
CA ALA A 27 21.34 12.08 0.30
C ALA A 27 22.80 12.19 -0.21
N LEU A 28 23.19 11.32 -1.16
CA LEU A 28 24.53 11.36 -1.77
C LEU A 28 24.81 12.70 -2.48
N ALA A 29 23.80 13.29 -3.14
CA ALA A 29 23.92 14.61 -3.78
C ALA A 29 24.11 15.77 -2.78
N ASN A 30 23.89 15.52 -1.49
CA ASN A 30 24.12 16.46 -0.39
C ASN A 30 25.27 16.01 0.54
N ASP A 31 26.22 15.23 0.02
CA ASP A 31 27.40 14.73 0.74
C ASP A 31 27.07 13.93 2.02
N ILE A 32 25.95 13.23 2.03
CA ILE A 32 25.51 12.36 3.12
C ILE A 32 25.72 10.89 2.74
N GLU A 33 26.42 10.15 3.59
CA GLU A 33 26.58 8.70 3.46
C GLU A 33 25.25 8.00 3.76
N VAL A 34 24.95 6.94 3.00
CA VAL A 34 23.69 6.20 3.11
C VAL A 34 23.95 4.75 3.47
N PHE A 35 23.17 4.21 4.38
CA PHE A 35 23.24 2.83 4.83
C PHE A 35 21.90 2.13 4.61
N GLY A 36 21.92 1.01 3.92
CA GLY A 36 20.77 0.12 3.79
C GLY A 36 20.72 -0.86 4.96
N ILE A 37 19.54 -1.16 5.45
CA ILE A 37 19.30 -2.11 6.52
C ILE A 37 18.41 -3.20 5.95
N HIS A 38 18.92 -4.43 5.87
CA HIS A 38 18.14 -5.57 5.38
C HIS A 38 17.09 -6.00 6.42
N TYR A 39 16.00 -6.62 5.96
CA TYR A 39 14.95 -7.21 6.80
C TYR A 39 14.31 -6.24 7.83
N GLY A 40 14.32 -4.94 7.54
CA GLY A 40 13.66 -3.93 8.36
C GLY A 40 14.21 -3.85 9.79
N PHE A 41 13.30 -3.79 10.78
CA PHE A 41 13.69 -3.69 12.18
C PHE A 41 14.42 -4.94 12.71
N ALA A 42 14.16 -6.13 12.16
CA ALA A 42 14.89 -7.35 12.52
C ALA A 42 16.38 -7.22 12.17
N GLY A 43 16.68 -6.78 10.95
CA GLY A 43 18.06 -6.55 10.53
C GLY A 43 18.71 -5.38 11.23
N LEU A 44 17.97 -4.34 11.58
CA LEU A 44 18.48 -3.25 12.41
C LEU A 44 19.00 -3.79 13.75
N VAL A 45 18.24 -4.62 14.43
CA VAL A 45 18.64 -5.21 15.71
C VAL A 45 19.80 -6.20 15.55
N ALA A 46 19.81 -6.95 14.45
CA ALA A 46 20.88 -7.90 14.12
C ALA A 46 22.19 -7.21 13.66
N GLY A 47 22.12 -5.92 13.25
CA GLY A 47 23.25 -5.20 12.69
C GLY A 47 23.54 -5.56 11.22
N ASP A 48 22.55 -6.04 10.47
CA ASP A 48 22.66 -6.28 9.03
C ASP A 48 22.52 -4.95 8.26
N ILE A 49 23.60 -4.18 8.35
CA ILE A 49 23.69 -2.80 7.86
C ILE A 49 24.89 -2.70 6.92
N PHE A 50 24.66 -2.13 5.73
CA PHE A 50 25.71 -1.96 4.73
C PHE A 50 25.67 -0.58 4.10
N GLN A 51 26.81 -0.08 3.66
CA GLN A 51 26.90 1.21 2.98
C GLN A 51 26.33 1.10 1.56
N MET A 52 25.54 2.08 1.17
CA MET A 52 24.92 2.17 -0.15
C MET A 52 25.60 3.23 -1.00
N THR A 53 25.74 2.94 -2.29
CA THR A 53 26.28 3.83 -3.31
C THR A 53 25.25 4.12 -4.39
N SER A 54 25.62 4.95 -5.35
CA SER A 54 24.77 5.21 -6.53
C SER A 54 24.53 3.95 -7.37
N GLU A 55 25.52 3.04 -7.41
CA GLU A 55 25.44 1.76 -8.12
C GLU A 55 24.49 0.78 -7.40
N THR A 56 24.45 0.80 -6.06
CA THR A 56 23.56 -0.06 -5.27
C THR A 56 22.10 0.10 -5.69
N VAL A 57 21.70 1.30 -6.06
CA VAL A 57 20.33 1.64 -6.45
C VAL A 57 20.13 1.79 -7.96
N ALA A 58 21.18 1.49 -8.75
CA ALA A 58 21.05 1.50 -10.21
C ALA A 58 20.05 0.43 -10.67
N ASP A 59 19.25 0.77 -11.70
CA ASP A 59 18.25 -0.11 -12.31
C ASP A 59 17.21 -0.73 -11.35
N LYS A 60 17.02 -0.13 -10.17
CA LYS A 60 16.04 -0.58 -9.18
C LYS A 60 14.67 0.07 -9.32
N ILE A 61 14.57 1.23 -9.99
CA ILE A 61 13.33 2.03 -10.05
C ILE A 61 12.15 1.28 -10.67
N SER A 62 12.40 0.35 -11.58
CA SER A 62 11.36 -0.43 -12.26
C SER A 62 11.07 -1.79 -11.63
N ARG A 63 11.77 -2.16 -10.56
CA ARG A 63 11.61 -3.45 -9.91
C ARG A 63 10.59 -3.38 -8.78
N GLY A 64 9.64 -4.32 -8.77
CA GLY A 64 8.74 -4.54 -7.64
C GLY A 64 9.43 -5.10 -6.41
N GLY A 65 8.67 -5.25 -5.34
CA GLY A 65 9.21 -5.67 -4.06
C GLY A 65 10.20 -4.66 -3.45
N THR A 66 11.07 -5.14 -2.59
CA THR A 66 12.15 -4.34 -1.98
C THR A 66 13.45 -5.12 -1.97
N PHE A 67 14.53 -4.53 -2.48
CA PHE A 67 15.85 -5.18 -2.47
C PHE A 67 16.53 -5.13 -1.10
N LEU A 68 16.02 -4.33 -0.16
CA LEU A 68 16.43 -4.35 1.25
C LEU A 68 15.73 -5.47 2.03
N TYR A 69 14.86 -6.23 1.39
CA TYR A 69 14.00 -7.24 2.00
C TYR A 69 13.09 -6.63 3.07
N SER A 70 12.17 -7.41 3.59
CA SER A 70 11.25 -7.01 4.63
C SER A 70 10.96 -8.18 5.56
N ALA A 71 10.73 -7.90 6.82
CA ALA A 71 10.30 -8.89 7.80
C ALA A 71 9.26 -8.28 8.76
N ARG A 72 8.37 -9.12 9.26
CA ARG A 72 7.55 -8.80 10.43
C ARG A 72 8.39 -9.09 11.65
N PHE A 73 8.49 -8.11 12.54
CA PHE A 73 9.30 -8.22 13.76
C PHE A 73 8.54 -7.64 14.94
N PRO A 74 7.53 -8.36 15.48
CA PRO A 74 6.69 -7.90 16.56
C PRO A 74 7.46 -7.64 17.86
N GLU A 75 8.61 -8.27 18.05
CA GLU A 75 9.50 -8.09 19.20
C GLU A 75 10.04 -6.67 19.30
N PHE A 76 10.02 -5.87 18.23
CA PHE A 76 10.39 -4.46 18.25
C PHE A 76 9.46 -3.59 19.10
N LYS A 77 8.35 -4.12 19.60
CA LYS A 77 7.49 -3.47 20.58
C LYS A 77 8.19 -3.31 21.95
N GLU A 78 9.09 -4.20 22.27
CA GLU A 78 9.82 -4.24 23.53
C GLU A 78 10.96 -3.22 23.55
N GLU A 79 11.05 -2.41 24.63
CA GLU A 79 12.03 -1.32 24.75
C GLU A 79 13.46 -1.85 24.69
N GLU A 80 13.75 -2.97 25.32
CA GLU A 80 15.06 -3.60 25.29
C GLU A 80 15.52 -3.93 23.86
N VAL A 81 14.58 -4.37 23.00
CA VAL A 81 14.87 -4.68 21.60
C VAL A 81 15.12 -3.38 20.80
N GLN A 82 14.36 -2.32 21.08
CA GLN A 82 14.57 -1.00 20.46
C GLN A 82 15.96 -0.45 20.81
N LEU A 83 16.37 -0.58 22.07
CA LEU A 83 17.70 -0.13 22.51
C LEU A 83 18.84 -0.87 21.81
N LYS A 84 18.69 -2.19 21.53
CA LYS A 84 19.65 -2.94 20.72
C LYS A 84 19.73 -2.37 19.28
N GLY A 85 18.61 -2.03 18.67
CA GLY A 85 18.59 -1.36 17.36
C GLY A 85 19.31 -0.01 17.39
N ILE A 86 19.05 0.79 18.41
CA ILE A 86 19.73 2.10 18.61
C ILE A 86 21.24 1.93 18.80
N GLU A 87 21.67 0.90 19.51
CA GLU A 87 23.11 0.59 19.66
C GLU A 87 23.76 0.34 18.30
N GLN A 88 23.08 -0.39 17.41
CA GLN A 88 23.58 -0.60 16.04
C GLN A 88 23.64 0.69 15.23
N LEU A 89 22.63 1.56 15.34
CA LEU A 89 22.69 2.89 14.71
C LEU A 89 23.90 3.70 15.18
N LYS A 90 24.14 3.74 16.50
CA LYS A 90 25.30 4.41 17.09
C LYS A 90 26.63 3.82 16.61
N LYS A 91 26.72 2.49 16.59
CA LYS A 91 27.93 1.77 16.14
C LYS A 91 28.30 2.13 14.69
N HIS A 92 27.31 2.30 13.81
CA HIS A 92 27.51 2.69 12.42
C HIS A 92 27.54 4.22 12.21
N GLY A 93 27.36 5.01 13.28
CA GLY A 93 27.32 6.47 13.23
C GLY A 93 26.16 7.00 12.38
N ILE A 94 25.04 6.28 12.34
CA ILE A 94 23.83 6.69 11.61
C ILE A 94 23.10 7.73 12.46
N ASP A 95 22.86 8.91 11.90
CA ASP A 95 22.25 10.06 12.60
C ASP A 95 20.72 10.07 12.51
N ALA A 96 20.16 9.50 11.45
CA ALA A 96 18.72 9.51 11.17
C ALA A 96 18.30 8.32 10.31
N LEU A 97 17.00 8.01 10.31
CA LEU A 97 16.43 6.91 9.55
C LEU A 97 15.28 7.37 8.63
N VAL A 98 15.21 6.76 7.45
CA VAL A 98 14.00 6.74 6.63
C VAL A 98 13.41 5.33 6.69
N VAL A 99 12.18 5.24 7.14
CA VAL A 99 11.42 3.99 7.31
C VAL A 99 10.32 3.94 6.27
N ILE A 100 10.37 2.94 5.39
CA ILE A 100 9.38 2.78 4.30
C ILE A 100 8.49 1.57 4.63
N GLY A 101 7.19 1.80 4.77
CA GLY A 101 6.26 0.72 5.08
C GLY A 101 4.89 1.21 5.53
N GLY A 102 4.04 0.30 6.00
CA GLY A 102 2.69 0.58 6.47
C GLY A 102 2.64 0.96 7.97
N ASP A 103 1.44 0.91 8.54
CA ASP A 103 1.13 1.31 9.92
C ASP A 103 2.11 0.76 10.97
N GLY A 104 2.37 -0.55 10.96
CA GLY A 104 3.33 -1.16 11.90
C GLY A 104 4.75 -0.60 11.79
N SER A 105 5.15 -0.09 10.63
CA SER A 105 6.46 0.53 10.40
C SER A 105 6.52 1.93 10.99
N TYR A 106 5.42 2.68 10.95
CA TYR A 106 5.30 3.98 11.62
C TYR A 106 5.37 3.85 13.14
N HIS A 107 4.76 2.80 13.72
CA HIS A 107 4.94 2.48 15.13
C HIS A 107 6.43 2.27 15.50
N GLY A 108 7.17 1.55 14.66
CA GLY A 108 8.61 1.36 14.86
C GLY A 108 9.41 2.66 14.74
N ALA A 109 9.10 3.50 13.75
CA ALA A 109 9.71 4.81 13.57
C ALA A 109 9.45 5.73 14.78
N LEU A 110 8.21 5.75 15.29
CA LEU A 110 7.84 6.51 16.48
C LEU A 110 8.65 6.07 17.71
N LYS A 111 8.85 4.74 17.90
CA LYS A 111 9.66 4.23 19.02
C LYS A 111 11.09 4.76 18.96
N LEU A 112 11.71 4.75 17.78
CA LEU A 112 13.05 5.31 17.59
C LEU A 112 13.08 6.82 17.86
N THR A 113 12.07 7.56 17.41
CA THR A 113 11.93 8.99 17.66
C THR A 113 11.84 9.31 19.15
N ARG A 114 11.08 8.53 19.93
CA ARG A 114 10.97 8.66 21.38
C ARG A 114 12.31 8.43 22.11
N HIS A 115 13.21 7.68 21.52
CA HIS A 115 14.58 7.50 21.99
C HIS A 115 15.58 8.54 21.44
N GLY A 116 15.08 9.60 20.81
CA GLY A 116 15.89 10.72 20.32
C GLY A 116 16.51 10.51 18.93
N TYR A 117 16.12 9.46 18.18
CA TYR A 117 16.53 9.30 16.79
C TYR A 117 15.53 9.94 15.83
N ASN A 118 16.02 10.81 14.96
CA ASN A 118 15.18 11.37 13.90
C ASN A 118 14.80 10.27 12.90
N ALA A 119 13.53 9.92 12.88
CA ALA A 119 12.99 8.99 11.91
C ALA A 119 11.92 9.68 11.06
N ILE A 120 11.92 9.40 9.75
CA ILE A 120 10.86 9.84 8.83
C ILE A 120 10.24 8.61 8.19
N GLY A 121 8.89 8.52 8.26
CA GLY A 121 8.10 7.48 7.63
C GLY A 121 7.68 7.85 6.21
N LEU A 122 7.78 6.89 5.28
CA LEU A 122 7.19 6.96 3.94
C LEU A 122 6.11 5.89 3.81
N PRO A 123 4.93 6.23 3.24
CA PRO A 123 3.78 5.33 3.18
C PRO A 123 3.93 4.26 2.09
N GLY A 124 4.61 3.16 2.42
CA GLY A 124 4.78 2.00 1.56
C GLY A 124 3.73 0.92 1.87
N SER A 125 2.60 0.96 1.18
CA SER A 125 1.48 0.01 1.35
C SER A 125 0.65 0.00 0.07
N ILE A 126 0.14 -1.18 -0.31
CA ILE A 126 -0.87 -1.26 -1.39
C ILE A 126 -2.28 -0.93 -0.88
N ASP A 127 -2.50 -1.00 0.43
CA ASP A 127 -3.84 -0.97 1.04
C ASP A 127 -4.46 0.43 1.05
N ASN A 128 -3.64 1.49 0.87
CA ASN A 128 -4.00 2.92 0.93
C ASN A 128 -4.69 3.33 2.23
N ASP A 129 -4.33 2.68 3.33
CA ASP A 129 -4.96 2.78 4.65
C ASP A 129 -4.27 3.77 5.61
N ILE A 130 -3.27 4.52 5.12
CA ILE A 130 -2.47 5.46 5.93
C ILE A 130 -3.12 6.85 5.85
N PRO A 131 -3.42 7.50 7.00
CA PRO A 131 -3.94 8.85 7.02
C PRO A 131 -2.96 9.90 6.45
N TYR A 132 -3.50 11.07 6.08
CA TYR A 132 -2.74 12.21 5.56
C TYR A 132 -1.95 11.94 4.28
N THR A 133 -2.43 11.00 3.48
CA THR A 133 -1.96 10.82 2.11
C THR A 133 -3.08 10.34 1.20
N ASP A 134 -3.23 10.95 0.03
CA ASP A 134 -4.21 10.52 -0.98
C ASP A 134 -3.82 9.18 -1.59
N TYR A 135 -2.51 8.92 -1.68
CA TYR A 135 -1.95 7.71 -2.30
C TYR A 135 -0.75 7.21 -1.51
N THR A 136 -0.79 5.93 -1.15
CA THR A 136 0.38 5.21 -0.65
C THR A 136 1.20 4.65 -1.81
N ILE A 137 2.51 4.47 -1.59
CA ILE A 137 3.43 3.89 -2.58
C ILE A 137 3.08 2.41 -2.79
N GLY A 138 2.65 2.07 -4.01
CA GLY A 138 2.24 0.72 -4.41
C GLY A 138 0.76 0.55 -4.67
N PHE A 139 -0.07 1.47 -4.20
CA PHE A 139 -1.53 1.43 -4.37
C PHE A 139 -1.95 1.49 -5.85
N ASP A 140 -1.40 2.43 -6.62
CA ASP A 140 -1.75 2.59 -8.03
C ASP A 140 -1.38 1.32 -8.84
N THR A 141 -0.24 0.72 -8.56
CA THR A 141 0.17 -0.55 -9.19
C THR A 141 -0.76 -1.70 -8.82
N ALA A 142 -1.16 -1.80 -7.55
CA ALA A 142 -2.09 -2.83 -7.10
C ALA A 142 -3.46 -2.70 -7.79
N CYS A 143 -3.97 -1.47 -7.93
CA CYS A 143 -5.20 -1.19 -8.67
C CYS A 143 -5.08 -1.58 -10.14
N ASN A 144 -3.99 -1.23 -10.81
CA ASN A 144 -3.76 -1.60 -12.21
C ASN A 144 -3.67 -3.12 -12.39
N THR A 145 -2.97 -3.83 -11.49
CA THR A 145 -2.90 -5.29 -11.52
C THR A 145 -4.28 -5.93 -11.35
N ALA A 146 -5.09 -5.43 -10.43
CA ALA A 146 -6.46 -5.93 -10.23
C ALA A 146 -7.37 -5.61 -11.42
N MET A 147 -7.28 -4.41 -11.98
CA MET A 147 -8.01 -4.01 -13.19
C MET A 147 -7.69 -4.94 -14.37
N GLU A 148 -6.41 -5.17 -14.67
CA GLU A 148 -5.99 -6.08 -15.73
C GLU A 148 -6.50 -7.53 -15.52
N ALA A 149 -6.54 -7.98 -14.28
CA ALA A 149 -7.06 -9.31 -13.95
C ALA A 149 -8.58 -9.38 -14.20
N ILE A 150 -9.34 -8.35 -13.79
CA ILE A 150 -10.78 -8.28 -14.02
C ILE A 150 -11.13 -8.20 -15.50
N ASP A 151 -10.37 -7.45 -16.30
CA ASP A 151 -10.57 -7.37 -17.74
C ASP A 151 -10.41 -8.76 -18.40
N LYS A 152 -9.41 -9.54 -17.99
CA LYS A 152 -9.24 -10.93 -18.46
C LYS A 152 -10.37 -11.86 -17.99
N ILE A 153 -10.84 -11.68 -16.75
CA ILE A 153 -12.01 -12.42 -16.22
C ILE A 153 -13.26 -12.06 -17.00
N ARG A 154 -13.44 -10.81 -17.38
CA ARG A 154 -14.59 -10.32 -18.15
C ARG A 154 -14.76 -11.03 -19.48
N ASP A 155 -13.68 -11.30 -20.20
CA ASP A 155 -13.72 -12.01 -21.48
C ASP A 155 -14.38 -13.38 -21.33
N THR A 156 -13.96 -14.16 -20.33
CA THR A 156 -14.56 -15.46 -20.05
C THR A 156 -15.95 -15.35 -19.41
N ALA A 157 -16.18 -14.35 -18.58
CA ALA A 157 -17.49 -14.07 -17.99
C ALA A 157 -18.55 -13.83 -19.08
N THR A 158 -18.20 -13.02 -20.08
CA THR A 158 -19.07 -12.74 -21.24
C THR A 158 -19.33 -14.01 -22.07
N SER A 159 -18.29 -14.78 -22.36
CA SER A 159 -18.40 -16.00 -23.16
C SER A 159 -19.33 -17.06 -22.58
N HIS A 160 -19.39 -17.12 -21.24
CA HIS A 160 -20.18 -18.13 -20.52
C HIS A 160 -21.42 -17.54 -19.80
N GLN A 161 -21.68 -16.26 -19.95
CA GLN A 161 -22.78 -15.53 -19.30
C GLN A 161 -22.78 -15.71 -17.77
N ARG A 162 -21.60 -15.50 -17.16
CA ARG A 162 -21.34 -15.74 -15.73
C ARG A 162 -21.29 -14.46 -14.90
N VAL A 163 -21.56 -14.64 -13.62
CA VAL A 163 -21.24 -13.65 -12.58
C VAL A 163 -19.90 -14.04 -11.93
N PHE A 164 -19.00 -13.07 -11.80
CA PHE A 164 -17.77 -13.26 -11.04
C PHE A 164 -17.76 -12.36 -9.80
N VAL A 165 -17.52 -12.97 -8.64
CA VAL A 165 -17.16 -12.27 -7.41
C VAL A 165 -15.64 -12.22 -7.35
N VAL A 166 -15.05 -11.05 -7.58
CA VAL A 166 -13.60 -10.86 -7.60
C VAL A 166 -13.16 -10.22 -6.29
N ASN A 167 -12.42 -10.98 -5.49
CA ASN A 167 -11.90 -10.52 -4.22
C ASN A 167 -10.56 -9.82 -4.43
N VAL A 168 -10.46 -8.60 -3.91
CA VAL A 168 -9.26 -7.76 -3.95
C VAL A 168 -8.71 -7.54 -2.54
N MET A 169 -7.40 -7.30 -2.44
CA MET A 169 -6.74 -6.94 -1.19
C MET A 169 -7.16 -5.54 -0.71
N GLY A 170 -6.61 -5.08 0.39
CA GLY A 170 -6.87 -3.79 1.02
C GLY A 170 -7.07 -3.88 2.53
N ARG A 171 -6.99 -5.08 3.12
CA ARG A 171 -7.29 -5.34 4.54
C ARG A 171 -8.67 -4.81 4.92
N ASP A 172 -8.72 -3.88 5.89
CA ASP A 172 -9.94 -3.25 6.38
C ASP A 172 -10.29 -1.97 5.60
N CYS A 173 -9.62 -1.70 4.47
CA CYS A 173 -9.81 -0.54 3.60
C CYS A 173 -10.38 -0.96 2.24
N GLY A 174 -11.43 -0.31 1.79
CA GLY A 174 -12.12 -0.56 0.53
C GLY A 174 -11.54 0.19 -0.68
N ASP A 175 -10.46 0.96 -0.54
CA ASP A 175 -9.96 1.85 -1.59
C ASP A 175 -9.60 1.11 -2.89
N ILE A 176 -8.91 -0.03 -2.82
CA ILE A 176 -8.63 -0.84 -4.02
C ILE A 176 -9.95 -1.26 -4.69
N ALA A 177 -10.91 -1.76 -3.90
CA ALA A 177 -12.18 -2.20 -4.45
C ALA A 177 -12.96 -1.07 -5.11
N MET A 178 -12.97 0.13 -4.51
CA MET A 178 -13.64 1.31 -5.07
C MET A 178 -13.03 1.76 -6.39
N HIS A 179 -11.71 1.93 -6.43
CA HIS A 179 -11.01 2.39 -7.64
C HIS A 179 -11.11 1.37 -8.77
N VAL A 180 -10.88 0.09 -8.46
CA VAL A 180 -10.92 -0.99 -9.46
C VAL A 180 -12.35 -1.24 -9.93
N GLY A 181 -13.32 -1.24 -9.02
CA GLY A 181 -14.72 -1.44 -9.37
C GLY A 181 -15.26 -0.38 -10.33
N VAL A 182 -14.96 0.89 -10.07
CA VAL A 182 -15.33 1.99 -11.00
C VAL A 182 -14.56 1.88 -12.32
N ALA A 183 -13.24 1.66 -12.26
CA ALA A 183 -12.40 1.58 -13.45
C ALA A 183 -12.78 0.43 -14.38
N THR A 184 -13.30 -0.66 -13.83
CA THR A 184 -13.74 -1.83 -14.61
C THR A 184 -15.25 -1.84 -14.90
N GLY A 185 -16.02 -0.87 -14.41
CA GLY A 185 -17.48 -0.85 -14.57
C GLY A 185 -18.15 -2.06 -13.93
N ALA A 186 -17.76 -2.41 -12.71
CA ALA A 186 -18.38 -3.50 -11.96
C ALA A 186 -19.85 -3.19 -11.62
N GLU A 187 -20.72 -4.21 -11.64
CA GLU A 187 -22.12 -4.08 -11.28
C GLU A 187 -22.32 -3.81 -9.79
N ALA A 188 -21.38 -4.24 -8.95
CA ALA A 188 -21.37 -3.91 -7.52
C ALA A 188 -19.94 -3.83 -6.97
N ILE A 189 -19.77 -2.94 -6.00
CA ILE A 189 -18.56 -2.84 -5.16
C ILE A 189 -19.00 -3.08 -3.72
N VAL A 190 -18.28 -3.94 -3.00
CA VAL A 190 -18.59 -4.29 -1.61
C VAL A 190 -17.36 -4.03 -0.76
N ILE A 191 -17.48 -3.09 0.18
CA ILE A 191 -16.39 -2.60 1.02
C ILE A 191 -16.76 -2.66 2.50
N PRO A 192 -15.81 -2.74 3.43
CA PRO A 192 -16.10 -2.85 4.85
C PRO A 192 -16.68 -1.55 5.47
N GLU A 193 -16.43 -0.40 4.86
CA GLU A 193 -16.84 0.91 5.38
C GLU A 193 -18.31 1.26 5.10
N GLU A 194 -18.95 0.58 4.14
CA GLU A 194 -20.32 0.87 3.74
C GLU A 194 -21.23 -0.35 3.93
N PRO A 195 -22.46 -0.15 4.42
CA PRO A 195 -23.43 -1.24 4.49
C PRO A 195 -23.82 -1.71 3.09
N TYR A 196 -23.97 -3.01 2.93
CA TYR A 196 -24.40 -3.64 1.69
C TYR A 196 -25.55 -4.60 1.92
N ASP A 197 -26.40 -4.79 0.89
CA ASP A 197 -27.44 -5.82 0.85
C ASP A 197 -27.21 -6.74 -0.35
N ILE A 198 -26.92 -8.00 -0.07
CA ILE A 198 -26.68 -9.02 -1.11
C ILE A 198 -27.92 -9.22 -2.01
N LYS A 199 -29.12 -9.02 -1.45
CA LYS A 199 -30.36 -9.11 -2.22
C LYS A 199 -30.45 -7.98 -3.26
N GLU A 200 -30.12 -6.75 -2.88
CA GLU A 200 -30.07 -5.62 -3.83
C GLU A 200 -29.02 -5.84 -4.93
N ILE A 201 -27.87 -6.40 -4.57
CA ILE A 201 -26.83 -6.77 -5.55
C ILE A 201 -27.37 -7.81 -6.53
N ALA A 202 -28.05 -8.86 -6.03
CA ALA A 202 -28.65 -9.87 -6.87
C ALA A 202 -29.71 -9.28 -7.82
N GLU A 203 -30.55 -8.36 -7.35
CA GLU A 203 -31.55 -7.68 -8.18
C GLU A 203 -30.91 -6.81 -9.27
N THR A 204 -29.82 -6.08 -8.95
CA THR A 204 -29.04 -5.31 -9.94
C THR A 204 -28.49 -6.21 -11.05
N LEU A 205 -27.94 -7.37 -10.69
CA LEU A 205 -27.42 -8.36 -11.64
C LEU A 205 -28.54 -8.91 -12.52
N LYS A 206 -29.70 -9.32 -11.94
CA LYS A 206 -30.87 -9.82 -12.70
C LYS A 206 -31.37 -8.80 -13.71
N GLN A 207 -31.48 -7.54 -13.26
CA GLN A 207 -31.91 -6.46 -14.14
C GLN A 207 -30.93 -6.21 -15.28
N GLY A 208 -29.61 -6.29 -14.98
CA GLY A 208 -28.58 -6.24 -16.02
C GLY A 208 -28.75 -7.32 -17.07
N PHE A 209 -28.94 -8.59 -16.66
CA PHE A 209 -29.17 -9.69 -17.59
C PHE A 209 -30.52 -9.52 -18.38
N ALA A 210 -31.59 -9.07 -17.72
CA ALA A 210 -32.85 -8.77 -18.39
C ALA A 210 -32.71 -7.66 -19.44
N ASN A 211 -31.82 -6.68 -19.20
CA ASN A 211 -31.49 -5.61 -20.13
C ASN A 211 -30.47 -6.01 -21.20
N GLY A 212 -30.09 -7.30 -21.27
CA GLY A 212 -29.19 -7.83 -22.30
C GLY A 212 -27.72 -7.87 -21.97
N LYS A 213 -27.29 -7.50 -20.76
CA LYS A 213 -25.92 -7.75 -20.30
C LYS A 213 -25.60 -9.26 -20.35
N LYS A 214 -24.34 -9.60 -20.60
CA LYS A 214 -23.92 -11.00 -20.78
C LYS A 214 -23.02 -11.51 -19.65
N HIS A 215 -22.70 -10.65 -18.68
CA HIS A 215 -21.89 -10.99 -17.52
C HIS A 215 -22.25 -10.09 -16.34
N GLY A 216 -21.77 -10.45 -15.15
CA GLY A 216 -21.78 -9.60 -13.97
C GLY A 216 -20.43 -9.67 -13.23
N ILE A 217 -19.92 -8.54 -12.81
CA ILE A 217 -18.70 -8.44 -11.99
C ILE A 217 -19.06 -7.77 -10.66
N VAL A 218 -18.76 -8.47 -9.57
CA VAL A 218 -18.84 -7.92 -8.21
C VAL A 218 -17.42 -7.82 -7.67
N VAL A 219 -16.97 -6.63 -7.33
CA VAL A 219 -15.67 -6.42 -6.69
C VAL A 219 -15.86 -6.42 -5.18
N LEU A 220 -15.22 -7.36 -4.51
CA LEU A 220 -15.35 -7.60 -3.08
C LEU A 220 -14.02 -7.32 -2.37
N ALA A 221 -13.98 -6.36 -1.43
CA ALA A 221 -12.81 -6.14 -0.57
C ALA A 221 -12.63 -7.33 0.40
N GLU A 222 -11.38 -7.75 0.62
CA GLU A 222 -11.05 -8.91 1.47
C GLU A 222 -11.51 -8.76 2.93
N GLY A 223 -11.57 -7.53 3.43
CA GLY A 223 -12.02 -7.22 4.79
C GLY A 223 -13.51 -7.44 5.05
N VAL A 224 -14.33 -7.66 4.00
CA VAL A 224 -15.77 -7.87 4.15
C VAL A 224 -16.10 -9.31 4.50
N MET A 225 -15.78 -10.23 3.62
CA MET A 225 -15.95 -11.67 3.82
C MET A 225 -15.19 -12.47 2.75
N ASP A 226 -15.13 -13.78 2.98
CA ASP A 226 -14.59 -14.74 2.01
C ASP A 226 -15.40 -14.75 0.72
N ALA A 227 -14.71 -14.78 -0.43
CA ALA A 227 -15.36 -14.68 -1.75
C ALA A 227 -16.28 -15.86 -2.07
N GLU A 228 -15.93 -17.08 -1.64
CA GLU A 228 -16.77 -18.25 -1.84
C GLU A 228 -18.06 -18.13 -1.01
N LYS A 229 -17.93 -17.69 0.24
CA LYS A 229 -19.12 -17.42 1.09
C LYS A 229 -20.00 -16.35 0.51
N PHE A 230 -19.43 -15.25 0.03
CA PHE A 230 -20.21 -14.19 -0.61
C PHE A 230 -20.96 -14.71 -1.84
N LYS A 231 -20.30 -15.49 -2.69
CA LYS A 231 -20.92 -16.14 -3.85
C LYS A 231 -22.08 -17.05 -3.41
N ASP A 232 -21.88 -17.87 -2.38
CA ASP A 232 -22.93 -18.80 -1.92
C ASP A 232 -24.14 -18.06 -1.33
N GLU A 233 -23.92 -16.93 -0.64
CA GLU A 233 -25.01 -16.06 -0.20
C GLU A 233 -25.73 -15.40 -1.37
N LEU A 234 -25.01 -14.92 -2.40
CA LEU A 234 -25.59 -14.32 -3.60
C LEU A 234 -26.51 -15.30 -4.35
N LEU A 235 -26.11 -16.56 -4.43
CA LEU A 235 -26.89 -17.62 -5.10
C LEU A 235 -28.24 -17.93 -4.42
N LYS A 236 -28.44 -17.53 -3.16
CA LYS A 236 -29.75 -17.65 -2.49
C LYS A 236 -30.81 -16.70 -3.06
N TYR A 237 -30.38 -15.64 -3.75
CA TYR A 237 -31.26 -14.59 -4.29
C TYR A 237 -31.35 -14.58 -5.81
N GLY A 238 -30.63 -15.47 -6.51
CA GLY A 238 -30.72 -15.56 -7.97
C GLY A 238 -30.09 -16.84 -8.54
N ASP A 239 -30.64 -17.33 -9.64
CA ASP A 239 -30.08 -18.47 -10.36
C ASP A 239 -28.99 -17.99 -11.33
N PHE A 240 -27.80 -17.76 -10.79
CA PHE A 240 -26.62 -17.32 -11.54
C PHE A 240 -25.62 -18.47 -11.69
N ASP A 241 -24.95 -18.59 -12.84
CA ASP A 241 -23.68 -19.32 -12.90
C ASP A 241 -22.57 -18.41 -12.32
N ALA A 242 -22.42 -18.44 -10.99
CA ALA A 242 -21.47 -17.57 -10.30
C ALA A 242 -20.15 -18.28 -9.97
N ARG A 243 -19.06 -17.55 -10.01
CA ARG A 243 -17.72 -18.00 -9.64
C ARG A 243 -17.06 -16.98 -8.71
N ALA A 244 -16.32 -17.46 -7.72
CA ALA A 244 -15.44 -16.62 -6.92
C ALA A 244 -14.01 -16.67 -7.49
N ASN A 245 -13.34 -15.53 -7.45
CA ASN A 245 -11.94 -15.40 -7.84
C ASN A 245 -11.20 -14.52 -6.85
N VAL A 246 -10.19 -15.07 -6.18
CA VAL A 246 -9.35 -14.34 -5.22
C VAL A 246 -8.07 -13.95 -5.92
N LEU A 247 -7.84 -12.64 -6.11
CA LEU A 247 -6.62 -12.15 -6.76
C LEU A 247 -5.38 -12.31 -5.86
N GLY A 248 -5.55 -12.07 -4.56
CA GLY A 248 -4.51 -12.33 -3.57
C GLY A 248 -3.18 -11.59 -3.85
N HIS A 249 -2.08 -12.25 -3.53
CA HIS A 249 -0.74 -11.66 -3.49
C HIS A 249 -0.18 -11.18 -4.85
N MET A 250 -0.79 -11.52 -5.98
CA MET A 250 -0.37 -10.93 -7.26
C MET A 250 -0.48 -9.40 -7.27
N GLN A 251 -1.36 -8.83 -6.45
CA GLN A 251 -1.55 -7.39 -6.29
C GLN A 251 -0.38 -6.70 -5.57
N ARG A 252 0.49 -7.45 -4.85
CA ARG A 252 1.69 -6.92 -4.19
C ARG A 252 2.90 -6.83 -5.11
N GLY A 253 2.86 -7.53 -6.24
CA GLY A 253 3.99 -7.67 -7.15
C GLY A 253 3.91 -6.79 -8.37
N GLY A 254 4.88 -6.98 -9.23
CA GLY A 254 4.95 -6.33 -10.53
C GLY A 254 5.81 -5.08 -10.56
N SER A 255 6.04 -4.60 -11.77
CA SER A 255 6.78 -3.37 -12.03
C SER A 255 5.92 -2.17 -11.61
N PRO A 256 6.41 -1.25 -10.76
CA PRO A 256 5.62 -0.10 -10.35
C PRO A 256 5.20 0.77 -11.53
N THR A 257 3.97 1.26 -11.50
CA THR A 257 3.46 2.20 -12.49
C THR A 257 4.28 3.49 -12.51
N MET A 258 4.10 4.31 -13.54
CA MET A 258 4.72 5.63 -13.60
C MET A 258 4.36 6.46 -12.37
N ARG A 259 3.10 6.42 -11.92
CA ARG A 259 2.63 7.17 -10.75
C ARG A 259 3.36 6.74 -9.48
N ASP A 260 3.42 5.45 -9.19
CA ASP A 260 4.12 4.95 -8.00
C ASP A 260 5.61 5.29 -8.01
N ARG A 261 6.27 5.24 -9.19
CA ARG A 261 7.67 5.65 -9.30
C ARG A 261 7.88 7.14 -9.01
N VAL A 262 7.00 8.00 -9.53
CA VAL A 262 7.11 9.46 -9.34
C VAL A 262 6.82 9.82 -7.90
N VAL A 263 5.68 9.37 -7.35
CA VAL A 263 5.28 9.64 -5.95
C VAL A 263 6.35 9.15 -4.97
N ALA A 264 6.84 7.92 -5.15
CA ALA A 264 7.91 7.36 -4.33
C ALA A 264 9.21 8.18 -4.42
N SER A 265 9.54 8.69 -5.61
CA SER A 265 10.74 9.52 -5.81
C SER A 265 10.59 10.89 -5.15
N GLU A 266 9.43 11.52 -5.27
CA GLU A 266 9.15 12.82 -4.65
C GLU A 266 9.15 12.72 -3.12
N MET A 267 8.45 11.72 -2.55
CA MET A 267 8.42 11.49 -1.12
C MET A 267 9.80 11.16 -0.55
N GLY A 268 10.58 10.32 -1.26
CA GLY A 268 11.94 9.96 -0.83
C GLY A 268 12.89 11.15 -0.81
N ALA A 269 12.85 12.00 -1.84
CA ALA A 269 13.65 13.23 -1.88
C ALA A 269 13.21 14.23 -0.81
N TYR A 270 11.90 14.35 -0.58
CA TYR A 270 11.35 15.24 0.44
C TYR A 270 11.73 14.81 1.87
N ALA A 271 11.74 13.51 2.16
CA ALA A 271 12.21 12.99 3.44
C ALA A 271 13.66 13.41 3.75
N VAL A 272 14.55 13.31 2.76
CA VAL A 272 15.95 13.77 2.94
C VAL A 272 16.01 15.28 3.20
N LYS A 273 15.22 16.08 2.48
CA LYS A 273 15.14 17.53 2.71
C LYS A 273 14.71 17.85 4.14
N LEU A 274 13.69 17.19 4.67
CA LEU A 274 13.23 17.37 6.05
C LEU A 274 14.32 17.00 7.06
N LEU A 275 15.05 15.92 6.83
CA LEU A 275 16.18 15.52 7.69
C LEU A 275 17.32 16.54 7.64
N LEU A 276 17.61 17.14 6.49
CA LEU A 276 18.60 18.22 6.36
C LEU A 276 18.18 19.49 7.11
N GLU A 277 16.90 19.77 7.20
CA GLU A 277 16.32 20.84 8.02
C GLU A 277 16.32 20.52 9.53
N GLY A 278 16.84 19.35 9.92
CA GLY A 278 16.87 18.89 11.32
C GLY A 278 15.53 18.38 11.84
N LYS A 279 14.56 18.15 10.95
CA LYS A 279 13.24 17.64 11.29
C LYS A 279 13.25 16.11 11.37
N GLY A 280 12.49 15.55 12.29
CA GLY A 280 12.29 14.10 12.47
C GLY A 280 11.01 13.83 13.22
N GLY A 281 10.63 12.56 13.38
CA GLY A 281 9.35 12.17 13.96
C GLY A 281 8.17 12.42 13.03
N LEU A 282 8.42 12.48 11.71
CA LEU A 282 7.44 12.89 10.71
C LEU A 282 7.08 11.75 9.79
N ALA A 283 5.82 11.75 9.35
CA ALA A 283 5.31 10.98 8.24
C ALA A 283 5.16 11.89 7.03
N VAL A 284 5.72 11.48 5.90
CA VAL A 284 5.54 12.16 4.62
C VAL A 284 4.30 11.61 3.94
N GLY A 285 3.52 12.49 3.33
CA GLY A 285 2.35 12.17 2.53
C GLY A 285 2.24 13.04 1.30
N MET A 286 1.18 12.82 0.56
CA MET A 286 0.77 13.64 -0.59
C MET A 286 -0.73 13.92 -0.48
N GLU A 287 -1.09 15.19 -0.30
CA GLU A 287 -2.48 15.64 -0.22
C GLU A 287 -2.76 16.65 -1.33
N ASN A 288 -3.79 16.44 -2.12
CA ASN A 288 -4.14 17.30 -3.25
C ASN A 288 -2.96 17.53 -4.24
N ASN A 289 -2.22 16.45 -4.55
CA ASN A 289 -1.01 16.46 -5.38
C ASN A 289 0.13 17.36 -4.85
N LYS A 290 0.19 17.60 -3.55
CA LYS A 290 1.27 18.33 -2.89
C LYS A 290 1.89 17.48 -1.80
N LEU A 291 3.22 17.51 -1.74
CA LEU A 291 3.95 16.86 -0.65
C LEU A 291 3.63 17.55 0.68
N THR A 292 3.25 16.75 1.66
CA THR A 292 2.95 17.16 3.03
C THR A 292 3.76 16.36 4.03
N HIS A 293 3.76 16.77 5.27
CA HIS A 293 4.29 16.00 6.37
C HIS A 293 3.51 16.31 7.65
N HIS A 294 3.31 15.30 8.46
CA HIS A 294 2.60 15.37 9.73
C HIS A 294 3.43 14.70 10.82
N ASP A 295 3.17 15.00 12.09
CA ASP A 295 3.78 14.24 13.17
C ASP A 295 3.34 12.77 13.08
N ILE A 296 4.26 11.83 13.30
CA ILE A 296 3.92 10.40 13.28
C ILE A 296 2.85 10.08 14.32
N LEU A 297 2.80 10.80 15.44
CA LEU A 297 1.75 10.62 16.46
C LEU A 297 0.36 10.91 15.94
N ASP A 298 0.21 11.93 15.11
CA ASP A 298 -1.09 12.35 14.57
C ASP A 298 -1.72 11.24 13.70
N LEU A 299 -0.89 10.38 13.07
CA LEU A 299 -1.41 9.29 12.24
C LEU A 299 -2.22 8.26 13.03
N PHE A 300 -1.86 8.02 14.30
CA PHE A 300 -2.52 6.98 15.11
C PHE A 300 -3.88 7.42 15.66
N ASP A 301 -4.11 8.73 15.73
CA ASP A 301 -5.39 9.31 16.17
C ASP A 301 -6.28 9.66 14.96
N ALA A 302 -5.74 9.68 13.76
CA ALA A 302 -6.47 9.98 12.54
C ALA A 302 -7.09 8.72 11.91
N LYS A 303 -8.22 8.93 11.24
CA LYS A 303 -8.82 7.90 10.38
C LYS A 303 -8.45 8.18 8.93
N HIS A 304 -8.14 7.13 8.20
CA HIS A 304 -8.08 7.24 6.75
C HIS A 304 -9.47 7.60 6.19
N HIS A 305 -9.51 8.48 5.23
CA HIS A 305 -10.73 8.87 4.52
C HIS A 305 -10.61 8.46 3.06
N GLY A 306 -11.20 7.32 2.72
CA GLY A 306 -11.31 6.84 1.34
C GLY A 306 -12.16 7.77 0.46
N ASN A 307 -12.00 7.65 -0.85
CA ASN A 307 -12.79 8.43 -1.81
C ASN A 307 -14.18 7.79 -2.01
N TYR A 308 -15.07 7.93 -1.03
CA TYR A 308 -16.44 7.38 -1.06
C TYR A 308 -17.31 7.97 -2.18
N ALA A 309 -16.91 9.06 -2.83
CA ALA A 309 -17.58 9.55 -4.04
C ALA A 309 -17.52 8.52 -5.17
N LEU A 310 -16.47 7.71 -5.25
CA LEU A 310 -16.35 6.61 -6.20
C LEU A 310 -17.39 5.51 -5.93
N TYR A 311 -17.65 5.18 -4.67
CA TYR A 311 -18.66 4.20 -4.29
C TYR A 311 -20.07 4.65 -4.74
N SER A 312 -20.41 5.93 -4.49
CA SER A 312 -21.66 6.51 -4.94
C SER A 312 -21.77 6.56 -6.46
N LEU A 313 -20.68 6.95 -7.14
CA LEU A 313 -20.60 6.99 -8.59
C LEU A 313 -20.86 5.60 -9.21
N ASN A 314 -20.28 4.54 -8.64
CA ASN A 314 -20.50 3.19 -9.15
C ASN A 314 -21.99 2.79 -9.11
N LYS A 315 -22.70 3.12 -8.03
CA LYS A 315 -24.16 2.83 -7.92
C LYS A 315 -24.98 3.48 -9.04
N ASP A 316 -24.55 4.65 -9.51
CA ASP A 316 -25.22 5.32 -10.63
C ASP A 316 -24.86 4.74 -11.99
N LEU A 317 -23.61 4.29 -12.17
CA LEU A 317 -23.11 3.72 -13.42
C LEU A 317 -23.49 2.24 -13.63
N ALA A 318 -23.78 1.53 -12.57
CA ALA A 318 -24.14 0.10 -12.61
C ALA A 318 -25.56 -0.20 -13.10
N LYS A 319 -26.44 0.81 -13.22
CA LYS A 319 -27.85 0.70 -13.63
C LYS A 319 -28.03 0.35 -15.10
#